data_204c0da6c58632a0b9724aa191b75901
#
_entry.id   204c0da6c58632a0b9724aa191b75901
#
_cell.length_a   1.000
_cell.length_b   1.000
_cell.length_c   1.000
_cell.angle_alpha   90.00
_cell.angle_beta   90.00
_cell.angle_gamma   90.00
#
_symmetry.space_group_name_H-M   'P 1'
#
loop_
_entity.id
_entity.type
_entity.pdbx_description
1 polymer ?
#
loop_
_entity_poly.entity_id
_entity_poly.type
_entity_poly.pdbx_seq_one_letter_code
_entity_poly.pdbx_strand_id
1 'polypeptide(L)'
;MYQKITIFLLVALNCFSSFSQSVEKKDTTDTRHTLKEVEITAWQQRKILSGLLSGKIKLNVAELNTLPRFLGETDALRTMKLMPGVLTTGELNSGFYVRGSESSHNQILLNGAPIYNAMHMLGFFSVFNSGHMNTFTLYKSHLDASKGGRLSATLDMQTRDTLVSKPTVSGNIGIIASQATVALPLGKKVSVYLSGRKTYLGLLVKPLTTKMTDTPVDYDFEDYNATFVFQLSEKDKVTANFYYGSDYLDIETGIYQTEGRIKWSNIAASILWNRPLGRIGEMTHTFYITRYKNRLSISQNQFTAWLPSEITDYGYKNIFSFREEKFLGTYGLEYVYHHMYPQIVETQGAYTIHTDPDSRLYRIHEGALFINGKYFFSPRLSAEAGLRYSGTAQFGKFNYHTYRQGEIIDTQTYGKGELIKFYGGFEPRIALYFLPGSNQRISLSYNLT
;
A
#
# COMPACT_ATOMS: atom_id res chain seq x y z
N MET A 1 21.30 31.75 14.58
CA MET A 1 20.20 30.83 14.37
C MET A 1 19.65 30.28 15.69
N TYR A 2 20.47 30.05 16.70
CA TYR A 2 20.07 29.56 18.03
C TYR A 2 19.15 30.49 18.83
N GLN A 3 19.29 31.81 18.74
CA GLN A 3 18.44 32.77 19.46
C GLN A 3 16.96 32.75 19.03
N LYS A 4 16.65 32.40 17.77
CA LYS A 4 15.25 32.32 17.29
C LYS A 4 14.54 31.06 17.73
N ILE A 5 15.27 29.96 17.95
CA ILE A 5 14.72 28.68 18.45
C ILE A 5 14.43 28.79 19.96
N THR A 6 15.29 29.47 20.72
CA THR A 6 15.08 29.69 22.17
C THR A 6 13.87 30.57 22.42
N ILE A 7 13.61 31.57 21.58
CA ILE A 7 12.42 32.43 21.68
C ILE A 7 11.13 31.65 21.35
N PHE A 8 11.17 30.73 20.39
CA PHE A 8 10.02 29.90 20.04
C PHE A 8 9.67 28.88 21.14
N LEU A 9 10.66 28.29 21.77
CA LEU A 9 10.49 27.40 22.93
C LEU A 9 10.00 28.15 24.18
N LEU A 10 10.47 29.36 24.42
CA LEU A 10 10.00 30.21 25.54
C LEU A 10 8.55 30.72 25.33
N VAL A 11 8.14 31.00 24.11
CA VAL A 11 6.75 31.36 23.78
C VAL A 11 5.82 30.16 23.91
N ALA A 12 6.25 28.95 23.52
CA ALA A 12 5.48 27.73 23.70
C ALA A 12 5.34 27.34 25.19
N LEU A 13 6.36 27.55 26.02
CA LEU A 13 6.25 27.30 27.46
C LEU A 13 5.33 28.34 28.18
N ASN A 14 5.30 29.59 27.72
CA ASN A 14 4.41 30.61 28.33
C ASN A 14 2.94 30.45 27.94
N CYS A 15 2.63 29.82 26.83
CA CYS A 15 1.25 29.45 26.48
C CYS A 15 0.72 28.30 27.33
N PHE A 16 1.57 27.43 27.88
CA PHE A 16 1.14 26.35 28.78
C PHE A 16 0.92 26.82 30.23
N SER A 17 1.59 27.89 30.69
CA SER A 17 1.41 28.42 32.04
C SER A 17 0.18 29.27 32.24
N SER A 18 -0.46 29.77 31.20
CA SER A 18 -1.65 30.62 31.25
C SER A 18 -2.99 29.85 31.39
N PHE A 19 -2.94 28.51 31.29
CA PHE A 19 -4.13 27.66 31.40
C PHE A 19 -4.33 27.02 32.80
N SER A 20 -3.50 27.36 33.80
CA SER A 20 -3.50 26.73 35.12
C SER A 20 -4.04 27.64 36.25
N GLN A 21 -4.90 28.59 35.97
CA GLN A 21 -5.56 29.36 37.03
C GLN A 21 -7.01 29.64 36.67
N SER A 22 -7.90 28.76 37.14
CA SER A 22 -9.22 28.93 37.75
C SER A 22 -9.98 27.60 37.74
N VAL A 23 -9.71 26.74 38.71
CA VAL A 23 -10.65 25.69 39.07
C VAL A 23 -11.26 26.12 40.41
N GLU A 24 -12.40 26.74 40.32
CA GLU A 24 -13.30 26.98 41.43
C GLU A 24 -13.77 25.60 41.97
N LYS A 25 -13.50 25.32 43.23
CA LYS A 25 -13.99 24.14 43.93
C LYS A 25 -15.52 24.14 43.92
N LYS A 26 -16.11 23.29 43.11
CA LYS A 26 -17.51 22.91 43.19
C LYS A 26 -17.63 21.49 43.69
N ASP A 27 -18.45 21.28 44.68
CA ASP A 27 -18.68 20.05 45.44
C ASP A 27 -18.72 18.79 44.57
N THR A 28 -17.97 17.80 45.01
CA THR A 28 -17.90 16.45 44.49
C THR A 28 -19.19 15.68 44.82
N THR A 29 -20.15 15.70 43.90
CA THR A 29 -21.02 14.55 43.74
C THR A 29 -20.32 13.54 42.87
N ASP A 30 -20.08 12.38 43.43
CA ASP A 30 -19.42 11.20 42.89
C ASP A 30 -20.12 10.73 41.60
N THR A 31 -19.78 11.32 40.44
CA THR A 31 -20.11 10.76 39.13
C THR A 31 -18.96 9.89 38.69
N ARG A 32 -18.94 8.65 39.15
CA ARG A 32 -18.19 7.60 38.49
C ARG A 32 -18.66 7.54 37.04
N HIS A 33 -17.91 8.14 36.15
CA HIS A 33 -17.99 7.82 34.73
C HIS A 33 -17.51 6.36 34.56
N THR A 34 -18.41 5.42 34.76
CA THR A 34 -18.22 4.08 34.22
C THR A 34 -18.08 4.26 32.72
N LEU A 35 -16.85 4.10 32.20
CA LEU A 35 -16.61 3.91 30.79
C LEU A 35 -17.60 2.82 30.37
N LYS A 36 -18.52 3.12 29.45
CA LYS A 36 -19.38 2.11 28.87
C LYS A 36 -18.44 1.01 28.35
N GLU A 37 -18.54 -0.15 28.98
CA GLU A 37 -17.89 -1.35 28.49
C GLU A 37 -18.21 -1.45 27.00
N VAL A 38 -17.17 -1.53 26.17
CA VAL A 38 -17.37 -1.68 24.72
C VAL A 38 -17.91 -3.08 24.53
N GLU A 39 -19.23 -3.20 24.59
CA GLU A 39 -19.95 -4.41 24.25
C GLU A 39 -19.68 -4.66 22.75
N ILE A 40 -18.69 -5.51 22.45
CA ILE A 40 -18.51 -6.03 21.11
C ILE A 40 -19.75 -6.86 20.84
N THR A 41 -20.72 -6.29 20.14
CA THR A 41 -21.97 -6.95 19.85
C THR A 41 -21.69 -8.28 19.14
N ALA A 42 -22.49 -9.32 19.45
CA ALA A 42 -22.37 -10.63 18.81
C ALA A 42 -22.38 -10.55 17.27
N TRP A 43 -22.91 -9.48 16.70
CA TRP A 43 -22.89 -9.20 15.27
C TRP A 43 -21.49 -8.76 14.78
N GLN A 44 -20.79 -7.92 15.55
CA GLN A 44 -19.39 -7.51 15.22
C GLN A 44 -18.44 -8.70 15.34
N GLN A 45 -18.58 -9.53 16.37
CA GLN A 45 -17.83 -10.79 16.50
C GLN A 45 -18.11 -11.74 15.33
N ARG A 46 -19.37 -11.90 14.90
CA ARG A 46 -19.74 -12.70 13.74
C ARG A 46 -19.14 -12.18 12.44
N LYS A 47 -19.10 -10.86 12.26
CA LYS A 47 -18.52 -10.20 11.07
C LYS A 47 -17.00 -10.42 11.00
N ILE A 48 -16.30 -10.27 12.12
CA ILE A 48 -14.86 -10.52 12.24
C ILE A 48 -14.56 -12.01 12.01
N LEU A 49 -15.28 -12.92 12.69
CA LEU A 49 -15.11 -14.35 12.52
C LEU A 49 -15.42 -14.83 11.09
N SER A 50 -16.46 -14.31 10.45
CA SER A 50 -16.80 -14.66 9.07
C SER A 50 -15.71 -14.21 8.10
N GLY A 51 -15.10 -13.05 8.30
CA GLY A 51 -13.98 -12.55 7.53
C GLY A 51 -12.71 -13.38 7.73
N LEU A 52 -12.37 -13.71 8.98
CA LEU A 52 -11.19 -14.52 9.32
C LEU A 52 -11.21 -15.91 8.66
N LEU A 53 -12.38 -16.54 8.59
CA LEU A 53 -12.53 -17.90 8.03
C LEU A 53 -12.65 -17.89 6.49
N SER A 54 -13.07 -16.79 5.86
CA SER A 54 -13.24 -16.72 4.40
C SER A 54 -11.95 -16.42 3.64
N GLY A 55 -10.83 -16.23 4.32
CA GLY A 55 -9.59 -15.77 3.68
C GLY A 55 -9.61 -14.30 3.24
N LYS A 56 -10.73 -13.57 3.50
CA LYS A 56 -10.89 -12.15 3.21
C LYS A 56 -11.21 -11.41 4.50
N ILE A 57 -10.34 -10.49 4.91
CA ILE A 57 -10.51 -9.65 6.09
C ILE A 57 -10.68 -8.21 5.62
N LYS A 58 -11.81 -7.59 5.93
CA LYS A 58 -12.05 -6.18 5.66
C LYS A 58 -12.16 -5.42 6.98
N LEU A 59 -11.30 -4.41 7.15
CA LEU A 59 -11.29 -3.50 8.30
C LEU A 59 -11.54 -2.07 7.84
N ASN A 60 -12.25 -1.30 8.65
CA ASN A 60 -12.37 0.15 8.45
C ASN A 60 -11.30 0.85 9.30
N VAL A 61 -10.84 2.02 8.84
CA VAL A 61 -9.87 2.83 9.60
C VAL A 61 -10.37 3.21 10.98
N ALA A 62 -11.68 3.42 11.13
CA ALA A 62 -12.28 3.67 12.45
C ALA A 62 -12.03 2.55 13.45
N GLU A 63 -12.05 1.28 12.99
CA GLU A 63 -11.74 0.10 13.80
C GLU A 63 -10.24 0.07 14.17
N LEU A 64 -9.35 0.51 13.27
CA LEU A 64 -7.91 0.59 13.54
C LEU A 64 -7.56 1.65 14.59
N ASN A 65 -8.29 2.75 14.63
CA ASN A 65 -8.06 3.83 15.58
C ASN A 65 -8.36 3.43 17.04
N THR A 66 -9.05 2.31 17.28
CA THR A 66 -9.30 1.74 18.61
C THR A 66 -8.14 0.88 19.11
N LEU A 67 -7.20 0.53 18.24
CA LEU A 67 -6.04 -0.30 18.57
C LEU A 67 -4.88 0.55 19.12
N PRO A 68 -3.95 -0.07 19.88
CA PRO A 68 -2.77 0.63 20.38
C PRO A 68 -1.95 1.26 19.22
N ARG A 69 -1.57 2.52 19.41
CA ARG A 69 -0.75 3.25 18.44
C ARG A 69 0.73 3.02 18.71
N PHE A 70 1.49 2.78 17.66
CA PHE A 70 2.95 2.67 17.78
C PHE A 70 3.59 4.04 17.55
N LEU A 71 4.31 4.55 18.55
CA LEU A 71 4.95 5.88 18.54
C LEU A 71 3.99 7.03 18.14
N GLY A 72 2.70 6.87 18.49
CA GLY A 72 1.65 7.85 18.16
C GLY A 72 1.00 7.68 16.80
N GLU A 73 1.42 6.71 15.99
CA GLU A 73 0.91 6.44 14.65
C GLU A 73 -0.03 5.22 14.64
N THR A 74 -1.15 5.35 13.92
CA THR A 74 -2.02 4.21 13.58
C THR A 74 -1.54 3.63 12.25
N ASP A 75 -1.01 2.42 12.26
CA ASP A 75 -0.44 1.77 11.09
C ASP A 75 -1.25 0.54 10.67
N ALA A 76 -1.73 0.56 9.42
CA ALA A 76 -2.56 -0.49 8.86
C ALA A 76 -1.78 -1.81 8.66
N LEU A 77 -0.55 -1.74 8.16
CA LEU A 77 0.24 -2.94 7.92
C LEU A 77 0.63 -3.61 9.24
N ARG A 78 0.93 -2.82 10.28
CA ARG A 78 1.14 -3.36 11.62
C ARG A 78 -0.09 -4.06 12.18
N THR A 79 -1.26 -3.49 11.94
CA THR A 79 -2.52 -4.12 12.38
C THR A 79 -2.75 -5.46 11.69
N MET A 80 -2.36 -5.60 10.41
CA MET A 80 -2.46 -6.87 9.70
C MET A 80 -1.64 -8.00 10.33
N LYS A 81 -0.56 -7.68 11.06
CA LYS A 81 0.23 -8.67 11.80
C LYS A 81 -0.54 -9.38 12.90
N LEU A 82 -1.56 -8.74 13.46
CA LEU A 82 -2.43 -9.31 14.48
C LEU A 82 -3.44 -10.32 13.90
N MET A 83 -3.49 -10.47 12.58
CA MET A 83 -4.45 -11.34 11.92
C MET A 83 -3.94 -12.79 11.86
N PRO A 84 -4.77 -13.79 12.14
CA PRO A 84 -4.37 -15.18 12.05
C PRO A 84 -3.83 -15.55 10.67
N GLY A 85 -2.68 -16.26 10.63
CA GLY A 85 -2.01 -16.67 9.39
C GLY A 85 -1.23 -15.57 8.69
N VAL A 86 -1.00 -14.44 9.36
CA VAL A 86 -0.07 -13.39 8.95
C VAL A 86 1.13 -13.41 9.90
N LEU A 87 2.32 -13.52 9.36
CA LEU A 87 3.57 -13.53 10.12
C LEU A 87 4.40 -12.30 9.75
N THR A 88 5.37 -11.98 10.59
CA THR A 88 6.36 -10.93 10.35
C THR A 88 7.75 -11.42 10.72
N THR A 89 8.79 -10.84 10.13
CA THR A 89 10.17 -11.18 10.45
C THR A 89 10.70 -10.50 11.70
N GLY A 90 9.88 -9.67 12.37
CA GLY A 90 10.26 -8.97 13.61
C GLY A 90 9.28 -7.87 13.94
N GLU A 91 9.36 -7.35 15.16
CA GLU A 91 8.46 -6.28 15.64
C GLU A 91 8.68 -4.94 14.92
N LEU A 92 9.89 -4.72 14.41
CA LEU A 92 10.29 -3.48 13.77
C LEU A 92 10.18 -3.51 12.23
N ASN A 93 9.64 -4.59 11.64
CA ASN A 93 9.46 -4.73 10.20
C ASN A 93 7.97 -4.74 9.86
N SER A 94 7.47 -3.82 9.05
CA SER A 94 6.08 -3.78 8.59
C SER A 94 5.79 -4.72 7.41
N GLY A 95 6.78 -5.41 6.87
CA GLY A 95 6.58 -6.50 5.91
C GLY A 95 5.75 -7.62 6.54
N PHE A 96 4.87 -8.21 5.76
CA PHE A 96 4.00 -9.30 6.21
C PHE A 96 4.12 -10.52 5.28
N TYR A 97 4.02 -11.69 5.90
CA TYR A 97 4.15 -12.99 5.27
C TYR A 97 2.84 -13.73 5.49
N VAL A 98 2.19 -14.17 4.44
CA VAL A 98 0.91 -14.84 4.52
C VAL A 98 1.08 -16.30 4.19
N ARG A 99 0.69 -17.18 5.11
CA ARG A 99 0.75 -18.64 4.95
C ARG A 99 2.14 -19.20 4.57
N GLY A 100 3.21 -18.57 5.09
CA GLY A 100 4.58 -19.03 4.86
C GLY A 100 5.22 -18.59 3.54
N SER A 101 4.54 -17.72 2.76
CA SER A 101 5.12 -17.14 1.55
C SER A 101 6.00 -15.93 1.86
N GLU A 102 6.86 -15.53 0.95
CA GLU A 102 7.66 -14.31 1.09
C GLU A 102 6.82 -13.02 0.98
N SER A 103 7.29 -11.94 1.57
CA SER A 103 6.59 -10.65 1.53
C SER A 103 6.49 -10.07 0.11
N SER A 104 7.48 -10.36 -0.76
CA SER A 104 7.50 -9.99 -2.18
C SER A 104 6.42 -10.70 -3.02
N HIS A 105 5.88 -11.82 -2.52
CA HIS A 105 4.78 -12.55 -3.15
C HIS A 105 3.42 -11.91 -2.88
N ASN A 106 3.33 -10.94 -1.98
CA ASN A 106 2.10 -10.21 -1.71
C ASN A 106 1.93 -9.05 -2.70
N GLN A 107 0.69 -8.81 -3.08
CA GLN A 107 0.30 -7.62 -3.81
C GLN A 107 -0.27 -6.57 -2.86
N ILE A 108 0.22 -5.34 -2.92
CA ILE A 108 -0.30 -4.21 -2.17
C ILE A 108 -0.86 -3.21 -3.17
N LEU A 109 -2.15 -2.90 -3.05
CA LEU A 109 -2.86 -2.01 -3.94
C LEU A 109 -3.37 -0.79 -3.17
N LEU A 110 -3.25 0.38 -3.76
CA LEU A 110 -3.89 1.62 -3.33
C LEU A 110 -4.88 2.06 -4.41
N ASN A 111 -6.18 1.95 -4.11
CA ASN A 111 -7.24 2.22 -5.09
C ASN A 111 -7.05 1.47 -6.41
N GLY A 112 -6.63 0.20 -6.34
CA GLY A 112 -6.36 -0.66 -7.49
C GLY A 112 -4.99 -0.49 -8.14
N ALA A 113 -4.21 0.53 -7.78
CA ALA A 113 -2.87 0.78 -8.28
C ALA A 113 -1.80 0.06 -7.42
N PRO A 114 -0.86 -0.72 -7.98
CA PRO A 114 0.19 -1.39 -7.22
C PRO A 114 1.13 -0.40 -6.52
N ILE A 115 1.49 -0.71 -5.28
CA ILE A 115 2.55 -0.03 -4.50
C ILE A 115 3.67 -1.04 -4.26
N TYR A 116 4.86 -0.80 -4.80
CA TYR A 116 5.95 -1.76 -4.78
C TYR A 116 6.69 -1.82 -3.44
N ASN A 117 7.02 -0.70 -2.84
CA ASN A 117 7.57 -0.64 -1.49
C ASN A 117 6.60 0.16 -0.62
N ALA A 118 5.77 -0.53 0.12
CA ALA A 118 4.73 0.08 0.95
C ALA A 118 5.22 0.44 2.36
N MET A 119 6.52 0.73 2.52
CA MET A 119 7.14 0.90 3.83
C MET A 119 8.07 2.12 3.88
N HIS A 120 8.05 2.81 5.03
CA HIS A 120 9.01 3.81 5.43
C HIS A 120 9.98 3.26 6.48
N MET A 121 11.10 3.93 6.68
CA MET A 121 12.12 3.58 7.69
C MET A 121 12.53 2.11 7.62
N LEU A 122 12.84 1.62 6.41
CA LEU A 122 13.27 0.22 6.22
C LEU A 122 12.28 -0.81 6.81
N GLY A 123 11.01 -0.42 6.96
CA GLY A 123 9.96 -1.31 7.43
C GLY A 123 9.29 -0.93 8.76
N PHE A 124 9.67 0.17 9.39
CA PHE A 124 9.06 0.59 10.67
C PHE A 124 7.63 1.08 10.52
N PHE A 125 7.30 1.78 9.44
CA PHE A 125 5.96 2.34 9.18
C PHE A 125 5.48 1.98 7.78
N SER A 126 4.17 1.91 7.61
CA SER A 126 3.57 1.84 6.29
C SER A 126 3.50 3.23 5.64
N VAL A 127 3.47 3.22 4.30
CA VAL A 127 3.27 4.44 3.49
C VAL A 127 1.82 4.97 3.56
N PHE A 128 0.92 4.28 4.24
CA PHE A 128 -0.51 4.59 4.25
C PHE A 128 -0.89 5.55 5.38
N ASN A 129 -1.24 6.76 5.02
CA ASN A 129 -1.76 7.75 5.96
C ASN A 129 -3.17 7.35 6.42
N SER A 130 -3.31 6.92 7.68
CA SER A 130 -4.59 6.47 8.25
C SER A 130 -5.69 7.53 8.19
N GLY A 131 -5.34 8.82 8.23
CA GLY A 131 -6.31 9.92 8.10
C GLY A 131 -6.95 10.01 6.71
N HIS A 132 -6.27 9.54 5.67
CA HIS A 132 -6.72 9.55 4.27
C HIS A 132 -7.43 8.25 3.86
N MET A 133 -7.06 7.13 4.47
CA MET A 133 -7.61 5.81 4.14
C MET A 133 -9.03 5.63 4.72
N ASN A 134 -9.81 4.77 4.07
CA ASN A 134 -11.16 4.36 4.47
C ASN A 134 -11.19 2.89 4.87
N THR A 135 -10.74 2.00 3.98
CA THR A 135 -10.81 0.56 4.22
C THR A 135 -9.54 -0.16 3.81
N PHE A 136 -9.28 -1.27 4.50
CA PHE A 136 -8.23 -2.23 4.23
C PHE A 136 -8.86 -3.60 4.03
N THR A 137 -8.56 -4.25 2.91
CA THR A 137 -9.05 -5.59 2.64
C THR A 137 -7.88 -6.51 2.36
N LEU A 138 -7.63 -7.46 3.26
CA LEU A 138 -6.63 -8.49 3.07
C LEU A 138 -7.29 -9.74 2.49
N TYR A 139 -6.88 -10.15 1.30
CA TYR A 139 -7.21 -11.43 0.69
C TYR A 139 -6.05 -12.38 0.95
N LYS A 140 -6.19 -13.30 1.91
CA LYS A 140 -5.16 -14.29 2.28
C LYS A 140 -5.10 -15.49 1.31
N SER A 141 -6.06 -15.59 0.42
CA SER A 141 -6.12 -16.57 -0.65
C SER A 141 -6.82 -15.93 -1.84
N HIS A 142 -6.34 -16.21 -3.03
CA HIS A 142 -6.89 -15.68 -4.27
C HIS A 142 -8.10 -16.53 -4.74
N LEU A 143 -9.15 -16.64 -3.92
CA LEU A 143 -10.37 -17.32 -4.33
C LEU A 143 -11.16 -16.50 -5.35
N ASP A 144 -11.11 -15.18 -5.25
CA ASP A 144 -11.70 -14.29 -6.25
C ASP A 144 -10.78 -14.20 -7.48
N ALA A 145 -11.25 -14.68 -8.63
CA ALA A 145 -10.49 -14.72 -9.87
C ALA A 145 -10.11 -13.32 -10.41
N SER A 146 -10.74 -12.24 -9.90
CA SER A 146 -10.32 -10.86 -10.20
C SER A 146 -8.99 -10.46 -9.55
N LYS A 147 -8.47 -11.28 -8.61
CA LYS A 147 -7.17 -11.09 -7.97
C LYS A 147 -6.15 -12.07 -8.53
N GLY A 148 -5.00 -11.57 -8.94
CA GLY A 148 -3.91 -12.36 -9.53
C GLY A 148 -2.64 -11.53 -9.65
N GLY A 149 -1.65 -12.04 -10.40
CA GLY A 149 -0.38 -11.34 -10.63
C GLY A 149 0.63 -11.47 -9.48
N ARG A 150 0.29 -12.17 -8.39
CA ARG A 150 1.19 -12.49 -7.28
C ARG A 150 0.84 -13.85 -6.67
N LEU A 151 1.84 -14.50 -6.07
CA LEU A 151 1.74 -15.88 -5.60
C LEU A 151 1.01 -16.05 -4.26
N SER A 152 0.87 -14.99 -3.44
CA SER A 152 0.35 -15.10 -2.09
C SER A 152 -0.89 -14.23 -1.88
N ALA A 153 -0.82 -13.22 -1.05
CA ALA A 153 -1.95 -12.42 -0.63
C ALA A 153 -2.09 -11.12 -1.43
N THR A 154 -3.29 -10.57 -1.45
CA THR A 154 -3.53 -9.20 -1.92
C THR A 154 -4.05 -8.35 -0.77
N LEU A 155 -3.36 -7.25 -0.47
CA LEU A 155 -3.84 -6.18 0.40
C LEU A 155 -4.36 -5.04 -0.46
N ASP A 156 -5.66 -4.77 -0.40
CA ASP A 156 -6.36 -3.73 -1.14
C ASP A 156 -6.73 -2.59 -0.20
N MET A 157 -6.12 -1.45 -0.40
CA MET A 157 -6.27 -0.23 0.38
C MET A 157 -7.13 0.76 -0.39
N GLN A 158 -8.15 1.31 0.24
CA GLN A 158 -9.02 2.29 -0.39
C GLN A 158 -9.05 3.59 0.41
N THR A 159 -8.93 4.70 -0.29
CA THR A 159 -9.07 6.04 0.28
C THR A 159 -10.54 6.38 0.53
N ARG A 160 -10.77 7.49 1.22
CA ARG A 160 -12.12 8.03 1.39
C ARG A 160 -12.69 8.45 0.03
N ASP A 161 -13.89 7.98 -0.27
CA ASP A 161 -14.54 8.16 -1.57
C ASP A 161 -16.01 8.63 -1.46
N THR A 162 -16.34 9.28 -0.35
CA THR A 162 -17.68 9.81 -0.07
C THR A 162 -17.73 11.32 -0.29
N LEU A 163 -18.92 11.84 -0.61
CA LEU A 163 -19.14 13.27 -0.63
C LEU A 163 -19.22 13.80 0.81
N VAL A 164 -18.52 14.90 1.09
CA VAL A 164 -18.61 15.61 2.37
C VAL A 164 -19.52 16.84 2.27
N SER A 165 -20.29 17.10 3.30
CA SER A 165 -21.21 18.24 3.34
C SER A 165 -20.62 19.48 4.02
N LYS A 166 -19.55 19.30 4.81
CA LYS A 166 -18.87 20.39 5.54
C LYS A 166 -17.36 20.17 5.50
N PRO A 167 -16.57 21.26 5.48
CA PRO A 167 -15.13 21.16 5.64
C PRO A 167 -14.77 20.44 6.93
N THR A 168 -13.82 19.52 6.88
CA THR A 168 -13.25 18.87 8.06
C THR A 168 -11.74 18.86 7.98
N VAL A 169 -11.10 19.06 9.14
CA VAL A 169 -9.66 18.96 9.32
C VAL A 169 -9.41 17.98 10.47
N SER A 170 -8.50 17.06 10.24
CA SER A 170 -8.03 16.13 11.26
C SER A 170 -6.52 16.01 11.16
N GLY A 171 -5.87 15.75 12.28
CA GLY A 171 -4.42 15.59 12.28
C GLY A 171 -3.96 14.85 13.54
N ASN A 172 -2.70 14.48 13.51
CA ASN A 172 -2.01 13.84 14.62
C ASN A 172 -0.56 14.35 14.67
N ILE A 173 -0.10 14.66 15.86
CA ILE A 173 1.29 15.00 16.15
C ILE A 173 1.86 13.84 16.97
N GLY A 174 2.69 13.04 16.34
CA GLY A 174 3.39 11.93 16.97
C GLY A 174 4.80 12.32 17.42
N ILE A 175 5.53 11.37 18.00
CA ILE A 175 6.93 11.58 18.45
C ILE A 175 7.88 11.67 17.24
N ILE A 176 7.59 10.95 16.18
CA ILE A 176 8.47 10.78 15.02
C ILE A 176 7.97 11.53 13.79
N ALA A 177 6.66 11.59 13.59
CA ALA A 177 6.04 12.20 12.42
C ALA A 177 4.74 12.91 12.80
N SER A 178 4.35 13.87 11.98
CA SER A 178 3.05 14.53 12.05
C SER A 178 2.30 14.34 10.75
N GLN A 179 0.98 14.26 10.84
CA GLN A 179 0.09 14.14 9.69
C GLN A 179 -1.13 15.06 9.83
N ALA A 180 -1.63 15.51 8.69
CA ALA A 180 -2.86 16.27 8.60
C ALA A 180 -3.69 15.79 7.40
N THR A 181 -5.00 15.83 7.55
CA THR A 181 -5.96 15.52 6.48
C THR A 181 -7.05 16.57 6.48
N VAL A 182 -7.33 17.10 5.30
CA VAL A 182 -8.39 18.09 5.06
C VAL A 182 -9.38 17.48 4.09
N ALA A 183 -10.69 17.58 4.37
CA ALA A 183 -11.74 17.22 3.45
C ALA A 183 -12.63 18.43 3.19
N LEU A 184 -12.84 18.76 1.92
CA LEU A 184 -13.54 19.94 1.46
C LEU A 184 -14.67 19.58 0.50
N PRO A 185 -15.90 20.08 0.71
CA PRO A 185 -16.93 20.06 -0.32
C PRO A 185 -16.65 21.13 -1.38
N LEU A 186 -16.57 20.75 -2.65
CA LEU A 186 -16.53 21.67 -3.78
C LEU A 186 -17.90 21.72 -4.48
N GLY A 187 -18.96 21.97 -3.70
CA GLY A 187 -20.34 21.92 -4.11
C GLY A 187 -21.04 20.60 -3.74
N LYS A 188 -22.23 20.35 -4.31
CA LYS A 188 -23.07 19.20 -3.92
C LYS A 188 -22.61 17.86 -4.52
N LYS A 189 -21.80 17.88 -5.57
CA LYS A 189 -21.42 16.70 -6.37
C LYS A 189 -19.93 16.42 -6.37
N VAL A 190 -19.12 17.26 -5.72
CA VAL A 190 -17.66 17.14 -5.73
C VAL A 190 -17.10 17.31 -4.31
N SER A 191 -16.20 16.43 -3.94
CA SER A 191 -15.45 16.54 -2.68
C SER A 191 -13.97 16.25 -2.93
N VAL A 192 -13.12 16.90 -2.14
CA VAL A 192 -11.67 16.74 -2.19
C VAL A 192 -11.15 16.36 -0.82
N TYR A 193 -10.28 15.35 -0.77
CA TYR A 193 -9.51 14.98 0.39
C TYR A 193 -8.04 15.21 0.09
N LEU A 194 -7.37 15.95 0.94
CA LEU A 194 -5.92 16.20 0.86
C LEU A 194 -5.28 15.77 2.17
N SER A 195 -4.17 15.08 2.11
CA SER A 195 -3.41 14.76 3.30
C SER A 195 -1.91 14.82 3.07
N GLY A 196 -1.19 15.18 4.12
CA GLY A 196 0.25 15.16 4.16
C GLY A 196 0.74 14.54 5.46
N ARG A 197 1.86 13.83 5.39
CA ARG A 197 2.61 13.32 6.53
C ARG A 197 4.09 13.59 6.32
N LYS A 198 4.76 14.04 7.37
CA LYS A 198 6.19 14.33 7.35
C LYS A 198 6.81 13.85 8.65
N THR A 199 7.95 13.16 8.55
CA THR A 199 8.79 12.85 9.71
C THR A 199 9.73 14.01 10.02
N TYR A 200 10.15 14.06 11.27
CA TYR A 200 11.22 14.94 11.76
C TYR A 200 12.29 14.13 12.52
N LEU A 201 12.35 12.84 12.23
CA LEU A 201 13.26 11.91 12.90
C LEU A 201 14.73 12.30 12.74
N GLY A 202 15.12 12.81 11.55
CA GLY A 202 16.48 13.30 11.32
C GLY A 202 16.90 14.40 12.30
N LEU A 203 15.97 15.29 12.70
CA LEU A 203 16.25 16.31 13.71
C LEU A 203 16.57 15.73 15.09
N LEU A 204 16.07 14.54 15.40
CA LEU A 204 16.29 13.86 16.68
C LEU A 204 17.50 12.94 16.63
N VAL A 205 17.63 12.16 15.56
CA VAL A 205 18.64 11.09 15.45
C VAL A 205 20.00 11.62 15.04
N LYS A 206 20.09 12.55 14.09
CA LYS A 206 21.37 13.07 13.58
C LYS A 206 22.26 13.67 14.66
N PRO A 207 21.79 14.56 15.56
CA PRO A 207 22.62 15.09 16.64
C PRO A 207 23.06 14.02 17.64
N LEU A 208 22.18 13.01 17.89
CA LEU A 208 22.46 11.93 18.83
C LEU A 208 23.53 10.99 18.29
N THR A 209 23.42 10.54 17.04
CA THR A 209 24.38 9.65 16.39
C THR A 209 25.72 10.33 16.19
N THR A 210 25.74 11.61 15.77
CA THR A 210 26.98 12.41 15.68
C THR A 210 27.72 12.45 17.01
N LYS A 211 27.00 12.66 18.13
CA LYS A 211 27.60 12.75 19.45
C LYS A 211 28.08 11.41 19.99
N MET A 212 27.36 10.31 19.70
CA MET A 212 27.64 8.98 20.28
C MET A 212 28.65 8.16 19.47
N THR A 213 28.63 8.27 18.15
CA THR A 213 29.37 7.38 17.26
C THR A 213 30.24 8.09 16.23
N ASP A 214 30.23 9.42 16.20
CA ASP A 214 30.90 10.25 15.19
C ASP A 214 30.44 9.87 13.75
N THR A 215 29.25 9.30 13.65
CA THR A 215 28.64 8.85 12.38
C THR A 215 27.26 9.48 12.27
N PRO A 216 27.13 10.66 11.65
CA PRO A 216 25.83 11.29 11.42
C PRO A 216 24.90 10.38 10.61
N VAL A 217 23.72 10.10 11.16
CA VAL A 217 22.65 9.39 10.46
C VAL A 217 21.48 10.36 10.29
N ASP A 218 21.13 10.65 9.05
CA ASP A 218 19.99 11.51 8.71
C ASP A 218 18.92 10.68 8.02
N TYR A 219 17.69 10.74 8.53
CA TYR A 219 16.58 10.01 7.96
C TYR A 219 15.34 10.89 7.86
N ASP A 220 14.74 10.91 6.69
CA ASP A 220 13.54 11.68 6.40
C ASP A 220 12.56 10.88 5.53
N PHE A 221 11.25 11.05 5.77
CA PHE A 221 10.21 10.57 4.86
C PHE A 221 9.02 11.53 4.81
N GLU A 222 8.31 11.47 3.70
CA GLU A 222 7.11 12.25 3.48
C GLU A 222 6.10 11.51 2.61
N ASP A 223 4.80 11.80 2.86
CA ASP A 223 3.69 11.31 2.07
C ASP A 223 2.70 12.43 1.77
N TYR A 224 2.21 12.44 0.55
CA TYR A 224 1.13 13.31 0.12
C TYR A 224 0.06 12.50 -0.61
N ASN A 225 -1.19 12.71 -0.25
CA ASN A 225 -2.33 12.06 -0.89
C ASN A 225 -3.36 13.13 -1.31
N ALA A 226 -3.98 12.91 -2.47
CA ALA A 226 -5.13 13.67 -2.92
C ALA A 226 -6.18 12.71 -3.49
N THR A 227 -7.44 12.89 -3.08
CA THR A 227 -8.58 12.16 -3.63
C THR A 227 -9.66 13.15 -4.02
N PHE A 228 -10.11 13.08 -5.27
CA PHE A 228 -11.21 13.85 -5.82
C PHE A 228 -12.38 12.90 -6.08
N VAL A 229 -13.52 13.19 -5.49
CA VAL A 229 -14.75 12.40 -5.64
C VAL A 229 -15.75 13.20 -6.45
N PHE A 230 -16.20 12.64 -7.55
CA PHE A 230 -17.18 13.25 -8.45
C PHE A 230 -18.42 12.37 -8.55
N GLN A 231 -19.57 12.86 -8.15
CA GLN A 231 -20.86 12.25 -8.43
C GLN A 231 -21.40 12.87 -9.72
N LEU A 232 -21.06 12.25 -10.87
CA LEU A 232 -21.42 12.78 -12.19
C LEU A 232 -22.92 12.72 -12.44
N SER A 233 -23.56 11.62 -12.02
CA SER A 233 -25.01 11.41 -12.08
C SER A 233 -25.45 10.60 -10.85
N GLU A 234 -26.74 10.26 -10.75
CA GLU A 234 -27.23 9.35 -9.71
C GLU A 234 -26.56 7.96 -9.76
N LYS A 235 -26.10 7.57 -10.95
CA LYS A 235 -25.50 6.25 -11.21
C LYS A 235 -24.00 6.27 -11.35
N ASP A 236 -23.38 7.37 -11.77
CA ASP A 236 -21.97 7.43 -12.09
C ASP A 236 -21.19 8.16 -11.01
N LYS A 237 -20.25 7.44 -10.38
CA LYS A 237 -19.26 7.99 -9.47
C LYS A 237 -17.87 7.79 -10.05
N VAL A 238 -17.09 8.87 -10.12
CA VAL A 238 -15.67 8.86 -10.50
C VAL A 238 -14.86 9.30 -9.31
N THR A 239 -13.81 8.55 -9.01
CA THR A 239 -12.84 8.88 -7.97
C THR A 239 -11.45 8.94 -8.59
N ALA A 240 -10.80 10.10 -8.54
CA ALA A 240 -9.43 10.28 -8.99
C ALA A 240 -8.52 10.39 -7.77
N ASN A 241 -7.46 9.59 -7.74
CA ASN A 241 -6.55 9.47 -6.61
C ASN A 241 -5.13 9.75 -7.05
N PHE A 242 -4.37 10.38 -6.17
CA PHE A 242 -2.95 10.60 -6.32
C PHE A 242 -2.26 10.33 -4.98
N TYR A 243 -1.12 9.66 -5.06
CA TYR A 243 -0.22 9.39 -3.95
C TYR A 243 1.23 9.65 -4.38
N TYR A 244 1.98 10.31 -3.52
CA TYR A 244 3.43 10.43 -3.57
C TYR A 244 3.99 10.14 -2.18
N GLY A 245 5.01 9.30 -2.11
CA GLY A 245 5.77 9.05 -0.90
C GLY A 245 7.26 8.93 -1.22
N SER A 246 8.11 9.42 -0.33
CA SER A 246 9.56 9.30 -0.49
C SER A 246 10.26 9.13 0.84
N ASP A 247 11.40 8.45 0.79
CA ASP A 247 12.33 8.23 1.90
C ASP A 247 13.73 8.64 1.48
N TYR A 248 14.47 9.12 2.45
CA TYR A 248 15.86 9.50 2.32
C TYR A 248 16.62 9.07 3.58
N LEU A 249 17.65 8.26 3.42
CA LEU A 249 18.59 7.88 4.46
C LEU A 249 19.99 8.28 4.02
N ASP A 250 20.70 9.01 4.87
CA ASP A 250 22.08 9.42 4.66
C ASP A 250 22.91 9.02 5.88
N ILE A 251 24.03 8.36 5.64
CA ILE A 251 24.97 7.90 6.66
C ILE A 251 26.38 8.34 6.24
N GLU A 252 27.01 9.18 7.03
CA GLU A 252 28.36 9.66 6.81
C GLU A 252 29.32 9.02 7.83
N THR A 253 30.39 8.39 7.36
CA THR A 253 31.43 7.85 8.26
C THR A 253 32.68 8.71 8.20
N GLY A 254 33.06 9.32 9.35
CA GLY A 254 34.24 10.19 9.44
C GLY A 254 35.55 9.46 9.19
N ILE A 255 35.66 8.17 9.59
CA ILE A 255 36.91 7.39 9.59
C ILE A 255 37.46 7.17 8.15
N TYR A 256 36.56 6.97 7.16
CA TYR A 256 36.96 6.66 5.79
C TYR A 256 36.43 7.68 4.75
N GLN A 257 35.85 8.79 5.19
CA GLN A 257 35.17 9.76 4.33
C GLN A 257 34.19 9.04 3.35
N THR A 258 33.49 8.06 3.88
CA THR A 258 32.52 7.28 3.10
C THR A 258 31.11 7.76 3.41
N GLU A 259 30.36 8.07 2.37
CA GLU A 259 28.96 8.49 2.43
C GLU A 259 28.11 7.37 1.83
N GLY A 260 27.15 6.88 2.59
CA GLY A 260 26.13 5.92 2.15
C GLY A 260 24.76 6.60 2.09
N ARG A 261 24.11 6.57 0.93
CA ARG A 261 22.81 7.20 0.74
C ARG A 261 21.81 6.25 0.10
N ILE A 262 20.62 6.15 0.68
CA ILE A 262 19.50 5.40 0.13
C ILE A 262 18.33 6.35 -0.08
N LYS A 263 17.78 6.36 -1.28
CA LYS A 263 16.56 7.11 -1.61
C LYS A 263 15.60 6.22 -2.37
N TRP A 264 14.34 6.18 -1.92
CA TRP A 264 13.27 5.55 -2.68
C TRP A 264 12.02 6.42 -2.69
N SER A 265 11.19 6.22 -3.69
CA SER A 265 9.92 6.94 -3.84
C SER A 265 8.90 6.11 -4.58
N ASN A 266 7.63 6.34 -4.23
CA ASN A 266 6.45 5.83 -4.93
C ASN A 266 5.61 6.99 -5.44
N ILE A 267 5.11 6.86 -6.66
CA ILE A 267 4.02 7.65 -7.21
C ILE A 267 2.93 6.66 -7.61
N ALA A 268 1.69 6.94 -7.24
CA ALA A 268 0.54 6.20 -7.75
C ALA A 268 -0.58 7.18 -8.06
N ALA A 269 -1.14 7.09 -9.26
CA ALA A 269 -2.32 7.80 -9.65
C ALA A 269 -3.34 6.81 -10.20
N SER A 270 -4.63 6.96 -9.84
CA SER A 270 -5.69 6.10 -10.36
C SER A 270 -6.99 6.85 -10.56
N ILE A 271 -7.77 6.39 -11.54
CA ILE A 271 -9.13 6.84 -11.79
C ILE A 271 -10.02 5.61 -11.72
N LEU A 272 -10.96 5.61 -10.78
CA LEU A 272 -11.97 4.59 -10.62
C LEU A 272 -13.32 5.16 -11.07
N TRP A 273 -13.95 4.52 -12.06
CA TRP A 273 -15.29 4.84 -12.48
C TRP A 273 -16.23 3.71 -12.15
N ASN A 274 -17.14 3.96 -11.20
CA ASN A 274 -18.16 3.02 -10.75
C ASN A 274 -19.49 3.41 -11.35
N ARG A 275 -20.12 2.46 -12.05
CA ARG A 275 -21.40 2.64 -12.70
C ARG A 275 -22.36 1.48 -12.38
N PRO A 276 -23.36 1.70 -11.52
CA PRO A 276 -24.47 0.77 -11.37
C PRO A 276 -25.30 0.69 -12.66
N LEU A 277 -25.56 -0.53 -13.11
CA LEU A 277 -26.36 -0.83 -14.32
C LEU A 277 -27.80 -1.27 -13.96
N GLY A 278 -28.35 -0.73 -12.89
CA GLY A 278 -29.65 -1.05 -12.37
C GLY A 278 -29.74 -2.47 -11.82
N ARG A 279 -30.68 -3.29 -12.32
CA ARG A 279 -30.83 -4.68 -11.87
C ARG A 279 -29.79 -5.62 -12.47
N ILE A 280 -29.10 -5.21 -13.55
CA ILE A 280 -28.13 -6.06 -14.25
C ILE A 280 -26.87 -6.24 -13.42
N GLY A 281 -26.45 -5.22 -12.68
CA GLY A 281 -25.21 -5.27 -11.88
C GLY A 281 -24.50 -3.95 -11.77
N GLU A 282 -23.20 -4.01 -11.56
CA GLU A 282 -22.30 -2.86 -11.42
C GLU A 282 -21.06 -3.07 -12.28
N MET A 283 -20.61 -2.02 -12.95
CA MET A 283 -19.36 -1.98 -13.70
C MET A 283 -18.38 -1.04 -13.03
N THR A 284 -17.16 -1.52 -12.84
CA THR A 284 -16.04 -0.73 -12.32
C THR A 284 -14.91 -0.72 -13.32
N HIS A 285 -14.49 0.47 -13.73
CA HIS A 285 -13.27 0.69 -14.52
C HIS A 285 -12.21 1.30 -13.63
N THR A 286 -11.01 0.75 -13.67
CA THR A 286 -9.85 1.27 -12.96
C THR A 286 -8.73 1.51 -13.95
N PHE A 287 -8.28 2.75 -14.07
CA PHE A 287 -7.07 3.13 -14.80
C PHE A 287 -6.04 3.57 -13.78
N TYR A 288 -4.79 3.15 -13.95
CA TYR A 288 -3.74 3.60 -13.05
C TYR A 288 -2.38 3.75 -13.76
N ILE A 289 -1.56 4.60 -13.16
CA ILE A 289 -0.13 4.68 -13.40
C ILE A 289 0.58 4.62 -12.05
N THR A 290 1.63 3.80 -11.96
CA THR A 290 2.50 3.76 -10.80
C THR A 290 3.95 3.86 -11.20
N ARG A 291 4.77 4.43 -10.32
CA ARG A 291 6.20 4.50 -10.51
C ARG A 291 6.91 4.33 -9.17
N TYR A 292 7.73 3.34 -9.08
CA TYR A 292 8.65 3.12 -7.96
C TYR A 292 10.08 3.35 -8.42
N LYS A 293 10.83 4.14 -7.66
CA LYS A 293 12.26 4.37 -7.86
C LYS A 293 13.02 4.06 -6.59
N ASN A 294 14.16 3.43 -6.75
CA ASN A 294 15.13 3.22 -5.68
C ASN A 294 16.53 3.56 -6.19
N ARG A 295 17.34 4.18 -5.33
CA ARG A 295 18.76 4.43 -5.59
C ARG A 295 19.53 4.25 -4.28
N LEU A 296 20.40 3.26 -4.26
CA LEU A 296 21.47 3.15 -3.28
C LEU A 296 22.72 3.79 -3.88
N SER A 297 23.41 4.66 -3.15
CA SER A 297 24.70 5.23 -3.56
C SER A 297 25.73 5.11 -2.42
N ILE A 298 26.97 4.86 -2.80
CA ILE A 298 28.12 4.84 -1.91
C ILE A 298 29.18 5.71 -2.55
N SER A 299 29.64 6.72 -1.81
CA SER A 299 30.69 7.64 -2.26
C SER A 299 31.87 7.54 -1.31
N GLN A 300 33.08 7.48 -1.85
CA GLN A 300 34.33 7.52 -1.10
C GLN A 300 35.37 8.29 -1.90
N ASN A 301 35.88 9.37 -1.34
CA ASN A 301 36.80 10.29 -2.03
C ASN A 301 36.21 10.77 -3.38
N GLN A 302 36.88 10.44 -4.50
CA GLN A 302 36.47 10.82 -5.85
C GLN A 302 35.69 9.72 -6.59
N PHE A 303 35.38 8.61 -5.91
CA PHE A 303 34.65 7.49 -6.46
C PHE A 303 33.23 7.44 -5.93
N THR A 304 32.26 7.30 -6.82
CA THR A 304 30.86 7.05 -6.46
C THR A 304 30.32 5.87 -7.24
N ALA A 305 29.68 4.95 -6.55
CA ALA A 305 28.91 3.87 -7.12
C ALA A 305 27.45 4.03 -6.71
N TRP A 306 26.53 3.78 -7.63
CA TRP A 306 25.11 3.73 -7.34
C TRP A 306 24.41 2.58 -8.03
N LEU A 307 23.32 2.13 -7.42
CA LEU A 307 22.47 1.05 -7.89
C LEU A 307 21.04 1.58 -8.05
N PRO A 308 20.72 2.20 -9.18
CA PRO A 308 19.36 2.64 -9.45
C PRO A 308 18.49 1.45 -9.84
N SER A 309 17.20 1.53 -9.52
CA SER A 309 16.16 0.69 -10.10
C SER A 309 14.85 1.45 -10.23
N GLU A 310 14.06 1.12 -11.23
CA GLU A 310 12.78 1.76 -11.48
C GLU A 310 11.77 0.77 -12.06
N ILE A 311 10.52 0.86 -11.59
CA ILE A 311 9.38 0.16 -12.15
C ILE A 311 8.30 1.21 -12.43
N THR A 312 7.81 1.27 -13.66
CA THR A 312 6.66 2.08 -14.04
C THR A 312 5.61 1.19 -14.66
N ASP A 313 4.38 1.23 -14.14
CA ASP A 313 3.24 0.47 -14.67
C ASP A 313 2.16 1.39 -15.20
N TYR A 314 1.54 0.98 -16.28
CA TYR A 314 0.33 1.54 -16.85
C TYR A 314 -0.71 0.44 -16.86
N GLY A 315 -1.77 0.57 -16.09
CA GLY A 315 -2.75 -0.48 -15.91
C GLY A 315 -4.18 -0.07 -16.20
N TYR A 316 -4.92 -1.02 -16.72
CA TYR A 316 -6.37 -0.95 -16.88
C TYR A 316 -7.01 -2.22 -16.38
N LYS A 317 -8.07 -2.08 -15.59
CA LYS A 317 -8.90 -3.19 -15.12
C LYS A 317 -10.36 -2.85 -15.24
N ASN A 318 -11.11 -3.79 -15.82
CA ASN A 318 -12.57 -3.73 -15.84
C ASN A 318 -13.14 -4.90 -15.06
N ILE A 319 -14.12 -4.62 -14.22
CA ILE A 319 -14.86 -5.61 -13.44
C ILE A 319 -16.34 -5.36 -13.64
N PHE A 320 -17.05 -6.35 -14.12
CA PHE A 320 -18.50 -6.40 -14.08
C PHE A 320 -18.95 -7.37 -13.00
N SER A 321 -19.79 -6.89 -12.07
CA SER A 321 -20.35 -7.70 -10.97
C SER A 321 -21.86 -7.67 -11.04
N PHE A 322 -22.50 -8.81 -10.88
CA PHE A 322 -23.94 -8.92 -10.85
C PHE A 322 -24.42 -9.84 -9.73
N ARG A 323 -25.65 -9.64 -9.32
CA ARG A 323 -26.26 -10.38 -8.23
C ARG A 323 -27.68 -10.78 -8.63
N GLU A 324 -27.90 -12.09 -8.59
CA GLU A 324 -29.20 -12.72 -8.62
C GLU A 324 -29.53 -13.27 -7.22
N GLU A 325 -30.75 -13.77 -7.01
CA GLU A 325 -31.22 -14.22 -5.68
C GLU A 325 -30.26 -15.21 -5.00
N LYS A 326 -29.78 -16.19 -5.75
CA LYS A 326 -28.88 -17.26 -5.26
C LYS A 326 -27.49 -17.26 -5.88
N PHE A 327 -27.18 -16.28 -6.73
CA PHE A 327 -25.93 -16.25 -7.47
C PHE A 327 -25.27 -14.86 -7.43
N LEU A 328 -23.98 -14.86 -7.15
CA LEU A 328 -23.11 -13.70 -7.32
C LEU A 328 -22.13 -14.00 -8.43
N GLY A 329 -22.09 -13.21 -9.47
CA GLY A 329 -21.16 -13.37 -10.58
C GLY A 329 -20.25 -12.14 -10.72
N THR A 330 -19.01 -12.41 -11.14
CA THR A 330 -18.03 -11.38 -11.48
C THR A 330 -17.25 -11.85 -12.68
N TYR A 331 -17.06 -10.99 -13.67
CA TYR A 331 -16.13 -11.23 -14.78
C TYR A 331 -15.44 -9.93 -15.19
N GLY A 332 -14.35 -10.05 -15.90
CA GLY A 332 -13.62 -8.89 -16.35
C GLY A 332 -12.32 -9.19 -17.01
N LEU A 333 -11.58 -8.14 -17.23
CA LEU A 333 -10.25 -8.17 -17.81
C LEU A 333 -9.30 -7.24 -17.08
N GLU A 334 -8.02 -7.55 -17.19
CA GLU A 334 -6.93 -6.74 -16.64
C GLU A 334 -5.82 -6.69 -17.68
N TYR A 335 -5.20 -5.53 -17.83
CA TYR A 335 -4.04 -5.33 -18.67
C TYR A 335 -3.07 -4.39 -17.98
N VAL A 336 -1.79 -4.76 -17.97
CA VAL A 336 -0.70 -3.95 -17.40
C VAL A 336 0.47 -3.93 -18.38
N TYR A 337 0.98 -2.74 -18.64
CA TYR A 337 2.26 -2.55 -19.31
C TYR A 337 3.30 -2.16 -18.25
N HIS A 338 4.30 -3.02 -18.09
CA HIS A 338 5.42 -2.81 -17.18
C HIS A 338 6.63 -2.30 -17.95
N HIS A 339 7.22 -1.25 -17.41
CA HIS A 339 8.46 -0.66 -17.86
C HIS A 339 9.45 -0.75 -16.69
N MET A 340 10.33 -1.75 -16.71
CA MET A 340 11.19 -2.06 -15.57
C MET A 340 12.66 -1.86 -15.91
N TYR A 341 13.34 -1.07 -15.10
CA TYR A 341 14.77 -0.86 -15.12
C TYR A 341 15.37 -1.61 -13.92
N PRO A 342 16.09 -2.73 -14.15
CA PRO A 342 16.63 -3.55 -13.08
C PRO A 342 17.76 -2.81 -12.37
N GLN A 343 18.09 -3.26 -11.16
CA GLN A 343 19.20 -2.74 -10.38
C GLN A 343 20.54 -3.11 -11.05
N ILE A 344 21.29 -2.11 -11.46
CA ILE A 344 22.57 -2.25 -12.15
C ILE A 344 23.55 -1.28 -11.52
N VAL A 345 24.79 -1.74 -11.30
CA VAL A 345 25.86 -0.89 -10.80
C VAL A 345 26.25 0.12 -11.85
N GLU A 346 26.17 1.40 -11.51
CA GLU A 346 26.72 2.52 -12.25
C GLU A 346 27.85 3.13 -11.41
N THR A 347 28.94 3.54 -12.03
CA THR A 347 30.08 4.15 -11.32
C THR A 347 30.54 5.43 -11.98
N GLN A 348 31.10 6.32 -11.18
CA GLN A 348 31.75 7.54 -11.62
C GLN A 348 33.09 7.69 -10.89
N GLY A 349 34.13 8.14 -11.59
CA GLY A 349 35.48 8.32 -11.06
C GLY A 349 36.52 7.60 -11.91
N ALA A 350 37.53 7.03 -11.28
CA ALA A 350 38.67 6.38 -11.97
C ALA A 350 38.25 5.18 -12.84
N TYR A 351 37.14 4.54 -12.52
CA TYR A 351 36.55 3.43 -13.28
C TYR A 351 35.08 3.74 -13.55
N THR A 352 34.79 4.25 -14.74
CA THR A 352 33.41 4.54 -15.17
C THR A 352 32.85 3.36 -15.96
N ILE A 353 31.79 2.73 -15.43
CA ILE A 353 31.03 1.71 -16.13
C ILE A 353 29.83 2.41 -16.80
N HIS A 354 29.88 2.54 -18.11
CA HIS A 354 28.73 2.98 -18.89
C HIS A 354 27.95 1.76 -19.37
N THR A 355 26.69 1.72 -19.04
CA THR A 355 25.79 0.68 -19.49
C THR A 355 24.74 1.30 -20.40
N ASP A 356 24.50 0.68 -21.57
CA ASP A 356 23.42 1.10 -22.47
C ASP A 356 22.04 0.89 -21.76
N PRO A 357 21.33 1.95 -21.38
CA PRO A 357 20.05 1.83 -20.68
C PRO A 357 19.01 1.05 -21.49
N ASP A 358 19.02 1.20 -22.83
CA ASP A 358 18.03 0.56 -23.71
C ASP A 358 18.19 -0.95 -23.80
N SER A 359 19.40 -1.48 -23.61
CA SER A 359 19.67 -2.92 -23.69
C SER A 359 19.23 -3.69 -22.43
N ARG A 360 18.85 -2.97 -21.37
CA ARG A 360 18.53 -3.54 -20.05
C ARG A 360 17.10 -3.27 -19.58
N LEU A 361 16.35 -2.55 -20.37
CA LEU A 361 14.99 -2.16 -20.06
C LEU A 361 14.02 -3.29 -20.42
N TYR A 362 13.34 -3.82 -19.41
CA TYR A 362 12.30 -4.81 -19.62
C TYR A 362 10.98 -4.13 -19.97
N ARG A 363 10.41 -4.50 -21.10
CA ARG A 363 9.08 -4.08 -21.56
C ARG A 363 8.17 -5.30 -21.56
N ILE A 364 7.30 -5.37 -20.56
CA ILE A 364 6.46 -6.54 -20.32
C ILE A 364 5.00 -6.13 -20.40
N HIS A 365 4.24 -6.89 -21.17
CA HIS A 365 2.79 -6.79 -21.26
C HIS A 365 2.18 -7.96 -20.50
N GLU A 366 1.38 -7.67 -19.48
CA GLU A 366 0.61 -8.65 -18.73
C GLU A 366 -0.87 -8.45 -19.04
N GLY A 367 -1.58 -9.55 -19.33
CA GLY A 367 -3.00 -9.53 -19.59
C GLY A 367 -3.70 -10.66 -18.87
N ALA A 368 -4.93 -10.44 -18.44
CA ALA A 368 -5.74 -11.49 -17.86
C ALA A 368 -7.23 -11.33 -18.18
N LEU A 369 -7.90 -12.47 -18.34
CA LEU A 369 -9.35 -12.58 -18.39
C LEU A 369 -9.80 -13.44 -17.22
N PHE A 370 -10.89 -13.06 -16.57
CA PHE A 370 -11.37 -13.79 -15.39
C PHE A 370 -12.89 -13.83 -15.32
N ILE A 371 -13.37 -14.94 -14.75
CA ILE A 371 -14.76 -15.13 -14.37
C ILE A 371 -14.81 -15.81 -12.99
N ASN A 372 -15.74 -15.39 -12.15
CA ASN A 372 -15.96 -15.95 -10.83
C ASN A 372 -17.46 -16.01 -10.55
N GLY A 373 -17.91 -17.10 -9.94
CA GLY A 373 -19.30 -17.30 -9.55
C GLY A 373 -19.42 -17.93 -8.18
N LYS A 374 -20.34 -17.41 -7.35
CA LYS A 374 -20.70 -17.97 -6.07
C LYS A 374 -22.17 -18.30 -6.04
N TYR A 375 -22.50 -19.55 -5.77
CA TYR A 375 -23.86 -20.05 -5.68
C TYR A 375 -24.23 -20.41 -4.24
N PHE A 376 -25.39 -19.98 -3.78
CA PHE A 376 -25.95 -20.24 -2.47
C PHE A 376 -27.00 -21.34 -2.59
N PHE A 377 -26.63 -22.59 -2.28
CA PHE A 377 -27.56 -23.73 -2.26
C PHE A 377 -28.60 -23.57 -1.16
N SER A 378 -28.16 -23.05 0.00
CA SER A 378 -28.98 -22.75 1.16
C SER A 378 -28.33 -21.63 1.99
N PRO A 379 -29.00 -21.09 3.03
CA PRO A 379 -28.36 -20.15 3.96
C PRO A 379 -27.11 -20.71 4.67
N ARG A 380 -26.93 -22.04 4.67
CA ARG A 380 -25.81 -22.74 5.32
C ARG A 380 -24.77 -23.28 4.36
N LEU A 381 -25.08 -23.46 3.09
CA LEU A 381 -24.18 -24.08 2.12
C LEU A 381 -24.03 -23.18 0.89
N SER A 382 -22.80 -22.86 0.52
CA SER A 382 -22.47 -22.14 -0.71
C SER A 382 -21.19 -22.68 -1.33
N ALA A 383 -21.08 -22.62 -2.65
CA ALA A 383 -19.88 -22.92 -3.40
C ALA A 383 -19.47 -21.71 -4.23
N GLU A 384 -18.17 -21.59 -4.45
CA GLU A 384 -17.57 -20.55 -5.27
C GLU A 384 -16.61 -21.20 -6.26
N ALA A 385 -16.68 -20.82 -7.54
CA ALA A 385 -15.78 -21.28 -8.57
C ALA A 385 -15.32 -20.09 -9.42
N GLY A 386 -14.05 -20.09 -9.78
CA GLY A 386 -13.44 -19.05 -10.61
C GLY A 386 -12.43 -19.64 -11.57
N LEU A 387 -12.26 -18.96 -12.70
CA LEU A 387 -11.24 -19.25 -13.69
C LEU A 387 -10.61 -17.94 -14.12
N ARG A 388 -9.28 -17.89 -14.10
CA ARG A 388 -8.49 -16.82 -14.66
C ARG A 388 -7.54 -17.41 -15.69
N TYR A 389 -7.38 -16.75 -16.81
CA TYR A 389 -6.27 -16.97 -17.73
C TYR A 389 -5.39 -15.74 -17.68
N SER A 390 -4.12 -15.92 -17.34
CA SER A 390 -3.12 -14.85 -17.31
C SER A 390 -2.06 -15.13 -18.36
N GLY A 391 -1.57 -14.07 -19.03
CA GLY A 391 -0.49 -14.14 -19.99
C GLY A 391 0.47 -12.99 -19.82
N THR A 392 1.76 -13.26 -19.94
CA THR A 392 2.86 -12.29 -19.83
C THR A 392 3.75 -12.41 -21.06
N ALA A 393 3.96 -11.29 -21.75
CA ALA A 393 4.77 -11.19 -22.95
C ALA A 393 5.87 -10.14 -22.77
N GLN A 394 7.13 -10.54 -22.98
CA GLN A 394 8.28 -9.64 -22.99
C GLN A 394 8.63 -9.25 -24.43
N PHE A 395 8.86 -7.93 -24.66
CA PHE A 395 9.22 -7.40 -25.96
C PHE A 395 10.57 -6.66 -25.94
N GLY A 396 11.29 -6.70 -27.07
CA GLY A 396 12.52 -5.94 -27.32
C GLY A 396 12.25 -4.45 -27.56
N LYS A 397 13.26 -3.62 -27.61
CA LYS A 397 14.70 -3.75 -27.79
C LYS A 397 15.38 -4.39 -26.55
N PHE A 398 16.10 -5.48 -26.71
CA PHE A 398 16.75 -6.17 -25.60
C PHE A 398 17.87 -7.08 -26.12
N ASN A 399 19.01 -7.15 -25.41
CA ASN A 399 20.09 -8.09 -25.66
C ASN A 399 20.03 -9.21 -24.62
N TYR A 400 19.75 -10.43 -25.07
CA TYR A 400 19.73 -11.61 -24.21
C TYR A 400 21.11 -12.26 -24.25
N HIS A 401 21.83 -12.26 -23.12
CA HIS A 401 23.15 -12.84 -22.99
C HIS A 401 23.07 -14.23 -22.35
N THR A 402 23.68 -15.19 -22.98
CA THR A 402 23.91 -16.52 -22.41
C THR A 402 25.27 -16.57 -21.75
N TYR A 403 25.32 -16.95 -20.49
CA TYR A 403 26.56 -17.01 -19.71
C TYR A 403 27.02 -18.45 -19.50
N ARG A 404 28.33 -18.68 -19.57
CA ARG A 404 28.98 -19.92 -19.13
C ARG A 404 30.21 -19.56 -18.32
N GLN A 405 30.28 -20.03 -17.06
CA GLN A 405 31.36 -19.74 -16.11
C GLN A 405 31.63 -18.23 -15.91
N GLY A 406 30.60 -17.40 -16.02
CA GLY A 406 30.70 -15.95 -15.86
C GLY A 406 31.04 -15.18 -17.15
N GLU A 407 31.36 -15.85 -18.26
CA GLU A 407 31.62 -15.24 -19.56
C GLU A 407 30.39 -15.30 -20.46
N ILE A 408 30.20 -14.26 -21.27
CA ILE A 408 29.14 -14.22 -22.29
C ILE A 408 29.60 -15.10 -23.47
N ILE A 409 28.87 -16.21 -23.69
CA ILE A 409 29.16 -17.14 -24.79
C ILE A 409 28.27 -16.90 -26.01
N ASP A 410 27.12 -16.23 -25.83
CA ASP A 410 26.21 -15.89 -26.92
C ASP A 410 25.40 -14.64 -26.56
N THR A 411 25.02 -13.87 -27.58
CA THR A 411 24.19 -12.68 -27.47
C THR A 411 23.13 -12.66 -28.55
N GLN A 412 21.88 -12.87 -28.17
CA GLN A 412 20.75 -12.73 -29.06
C GLN A 412 20.16 -11.33 -28.92
N THR A 413 20.13 -10.55 -30.00
CA THR A 413 19.60 -9.19 -30.04
C THR A 413 18.19 -9.20 -30.60
N TYR A 414 17.25 -8.64 -29.83
CA TYR A 414 15.85 -8.46 -30.22
C TYR A 414 15.59 -7.00 -30.57
N GLY A 415 14.99 -6.77 -31.75
CA GLY A 415 14.58 -5.44 -32.20
C GLY A 415 13.41 -4.83 -31.42
N LYS A 416 13.13 -3.54 -31.65
CA LYS A 416 12.01 -2.86 -30.99
C LYS A 416 10.66 -3.51 -31.36
N GLY A 417 9.90 -3.95 -30.36
CA GLY A 417 8.58 -4.58 -30.53
C GLY A 417 8.65 -6.06 -30.95
N GLU A 418 9.83 -6.66 -31.02
CA GLU A 418 10.00 -8.08 -31.28
C GLU A 418 9.68 -8.89 -30.01
N LEU A 419 8.89 -9.97 -30.14
CA LEU A 419 8.55 -10.84 -29.02
C LEU A 419 9.75 -11.67 -28.59
N ILE A 420 10.16 -11.54 -27.34
CA ILE A 420 11.25 -12.31 -26.75
C ILE A 420 10.71 -13.60 -26.15
N LYS A 421 9.68 -13.50 -25.34
CA LYS A 421 9.12 -14.65 -24.63
C LYS A 421 7.66 -14.39 -24.22
N PHE A 422 6.87 -15.46 -24.22
CA PHE A 422 5.50 -15.48 -23.74
C PHE A 422 5.30 -16.60 -22.73
N TYR A 423 4.59 -16.30 -21.68
CA TYR A 423 4.12 -17.25 -20.69
C TYR A 423 2.61 -17.05 -20.51
N GLY A 424 1.87 -18.12 -20.35
CA GLY A 424 0.44 -18.05 -20.08
C GLY A 424 -0.07 -19.32 -19.44
N GLY A 425 -1.14 -19.18 -18.65
CA GLY A 425 -1.72 -20.29 -17.93
C GLY A 425 -3.13 -20.05 -17.44
N PHE A 426 -3.83 -21.15 -17.15
CA PHE A 426 -5.11 -21.13 -16.48
C PHE A 426 -4.95 -21.28 -14.97
N GLU A 427 -5.67 -20.47 -14.23
CA GLU A 427 -5.68 -20.40 -12.79
C GLU A 427 -7.08 -20.77 -12.26
N PRO A 428 -7.42 -22.06 -12.14
CA PRO A 428 -8.70 -22.52 -11.59
C PRO A 428 -8.76 -22.31 -10.08
N ARG A 429 -9.93 -21.96 -9.58
CA ARG A 429 -10.21 -21.71 -8.16
C ARG A 429 -11.56 -22.29 -7.79
N ILE A 430 -11.63 -22.95 -6.64
CA ILE A 430 -12.86 -23.51 -6.12
C ILE A 430 -12.88 -23.43 -4.60
N ALA A 431 -14.05 -23.14 -4.04
CA ALA A 431 -14.25 -23.14 -2.60
C ALA A 431 -15.65 -23.62 -2.25
N LEU A 432 -15.74 -24.38 -1.16
CA LEU A 432 -16.98 -24.81 -0.54
C LEU A 432 -17.06 -24.22 0.88
N TYR A 433 -18.20 -23.68 1.22
CA TYR A 433 -18.46 -23.07 2.52
C TYR A 433 -19.68 -23.70 3.18
N PHE A 434 -19.51 -24.20 4.39
CA PHE A 434 -20.57 -24.77 5.19
C PHE A 434 -20.66 -24.11 6.57
N LEU A 435 -21.85 -23.74 6.98
CA LEU A 435 -22.18 -23.12 8.26
C LEU A 435 -22.98 -24.10 9.12
N PRO A 436 -22.33 -24.99 9.90
CA PRO A 436 -23.05 -25.99 10.73
C PRO A 436 -23.89 -25.31 11.82
N GLY A 437 -23.49 -24.15 12.28
CA GLY A 437 -24.17 -23.36 13.31
C GLY A 437 -23.96 -21.86 13.15
N SER A 438 -24.54 -21.07 14.04
CA SER A 438 -24.45 -19.61 13.98
C SER A 438 -23.02 -19.05 14.16
N ASN A 439 -22.15 -19.79 14.85
CA ASN A 439 -20.79 -19.36 15.21
C ASN A 439 -19.69 -20.24 14.63
N GLN A 440 -20.06 -21.17 13.73
CA GLN A 440 -19.11 -22.09 13.13
C GLN A 440 -19.15 -21.99 11.61
N ARG A 441 -17.99 -22.06 10.98
CA ARG A 441 -17.83 -22.10 9.53
C ARG A 441 -16.72 -23.08 9.15
N ILE A 442 -17.02 -23.95 8.24
CA ILE A 442 -16.07 -24.86 7.60
C ILE A 442 -15.89 -24.39 6.18
N SER A 443 -14.66 -24.26 5.71
CA SER A 443 -14.37 -23.94 4.31
C SER A 443 -13.28 -24.87 3.80
N LEU A 444 -13.49 -25.38 2.61
CA LEU A 444 -12.51 -26.12 1.82
C LEU A 444 -12.25 -25.32 0.55
N SER A 445 -11.00 -25.06 0.22
CA SER A 445 -10.67 -24.29 -0.97
C SER A 445 -9.41 -24.83 -1.65
N TYR A 446 -9.42 -24.73 -2.97
CA TYR A 446 -8.28 -24.97 -3.84
C TYR A 446 -8.12 -23.80 -4.79
N ASN A 447 -6.91 -23.31 -4.98
CA ASN A 447 -6.56 -22.33 -5.99
C ASN A 447 -5.18 -22.62 -6.57
N LEU A 448 -5.04 -22.44 -7.86
CA LEU A 448 -3.80 -22.38 -8.60
C LEU A 448 -3.57 -20.92 -9.01
N THR A 449 -2.35 -20.40 -8.75
CA THR A 449 -1.94 -19.02 -9.10
C THR A 449 -0.53 -19.05 -9.69
#